data_09dc7dce46cabf120cf88aeb543b3ae2
#
_entry.id   09dc7dce46cabf120cf88aeb543b3ae2
#
_cell.length_a   1.000
_cell.length_b   1.000
_cell.length_c   1.000
_cell.angle_alpha   90.00
_cell.angle_beta   90.00
_cell.angle_gamma   90.00
#
_symmetry.space_group_name_H-M   'P 1'
#
loop_
_entity.id
_entity.type
_entity.pdbx_description
1 polymer ?
#
loop_
_entity_poly.entity_id
_entity_poly.type
_entity_poly.pdbx_seq_one_letter_code
_entity_poly.pdbx_strand_id
1 'polypeptide(L)'
;MENEPPAPSPQFMPDNVFVRRVLIFFAIAALAAALWTLSELLILVFGSILFAVVLRAIAEPIRRATSIGERWALLVAGLGIIVVLGIVSYLFGSKISGQLVTIAERLPDAADSLTKQMPFLTIPELLRDTSIGSLLMSAFSWGTTIFGALFSLVVMIVAGVYIAINPLIYVRGFVRLFPSGTRDQISATLNDAGHALRRWLGAQLIAMIIVGTLIGVGLAVVGVPSALALGLIAGVAEFVPIIGPVIGAIPALLLAST
;
A
#
# COMPACT_ATOMS: atom_id res chain seq x y z
N MET A 1 15.80 -58.86 50.47
CA MET A 1 14.46 -58.38 50.02
C MET A 1 14.57 -56.94 49.97
N GLU A 2 14.89 -56.47 48.76
CA GLU A 2 15.11 -55.07 48.43
C GLU A 2 13.75 -54.40 48.20
N ASN A 3 13.44 -53.34 48.99
CA ASN A 3 12.22 -52.57 48.85
C ASN A 3 12.38 -51.62 47.68
N GLU A 4 11.92 -51.96 46.48
CA GLU A 4 11.80 -51.08 45.35
C GLU A 4 10.76 -49.97 45.67
N PRO A 5 11.10 -48.69 45.51
CA PRO A 5 10.12 -47.62 45.72
C PRO A 5 9.00 -47.70 44.65
N PRO A 6 7.75 -47.48 45.02
CA PRO A 6 6.64 -47.56 44.08
C PRO A 6 6.82 -46.53 42.93
N ALA A 7 6.56 -46.99 41.69
CA ALA A 7 6.60 -46.17 40.48
C ALA A 7 5.72 -44.96 40.64
N PRO A 8 6.16 -43.75 40.14
CA PRO A 8 5.38 -42.53 40.23
C PRO A 8 4.04 -42.70 39.48
N SER A 9 2.95 -42.46 40.21
CA SER A 9 1.61 -42.49 39.63
C SER A 9 1.49 -41.45 38.50
N PRO A 10 0.83 -41.76 37.36
CA PRO A 10 0.60 -40.79 36.29
C PRO A 10 -0.17 -39.60 36.86
N GLN A 11 0.47 -38.43 36.83
CA GLN A 11 -0.17 -37.17 37.21
C GLN A 11 -1.15 -36.79 36.10
N PHE A 12 -2.43 -37.20 36.22
CA PHE A 12 -3.50 -36.70 35.40
C PHE A 12 -3.64 -35.22 35.69
N MET A 13 -3.40 -34.38 34.63
CA MET A 13 -3.69 -32.95 34.73
C MET A 13 -5.17 -32.79 35.12
N PRO A 14 -5.51 -31.95 36.10
CA PRO A 14 -6.91 -31.73 36.46
C PRO A 14 -7.70 -31.26 35.24
N ASP A 15 -8.87 -31.88 35.03
CA ASP A 15 -9.73 -31.68 33.83
C ASP A 15 -10.00 -30.20 33.48
N ASN A 16 -10.05 -29.35 34.50
CA ASN A 16 -10.25 -27.89 34.32
C ASN A 16 -9.06 -27.22 33.64
N VAL A 17 -7.83 -27.68 33.81
CA VAL A 17 -6.64 -27.11 33.15
C VAL A 17 -6.60 -27.52 31.67
N PHE A 18 -6.96 -28.77 31.38
CA PHE A 18 -7.06 -29.27 30.02
C PHE A 18 -8.17 -28.50 29.24
N VAL A 19 -9.37 -28.45 29.77
CA VAL A 19 -10.51 -27.73 29.20
C VAL A 19 -10.17 -26.26 28.96
N ARG A 20 -9.53 -25.60 29.91
CA ARG A 20 -9.11 -24.20 29.77
C ARG A 20 -8.09 -24.01 28.62
N ARG A 21 -7.12 -24.91 28.47
CA ARG A 21 -6.14 -24.86 27.37
C ARG A 21 -6.81 -25.07 26.01
N VAL A 22 -7.73 -26.02 25.92
CA VAL A 22 -8.51 -26.28 24.71
C VAL A 22 -9.37 -25.07 24.34
N LEU A 23 -10.06 -24.45 25.32
CA LEU A 23 -10.84 -23.23 25.09
C LEU A 23 -9.97 -22.07 24.63
N ILE A 24 -8.81 -21.86 25.23
CA ILE A 24 -7.86 -20.82 24.80
C ILE A 24 -7.38 -21.09 23.38
N PHE A 25 -7.06 -22.33 23.03
CA PHE A 25 -6.65 -22.69 21.67
C PHE A 25 -7.75 -22.39 20.65
N PHE A 26 -8.99 -22.81 20.91
CA PHE A 26 -10.12 -22.51 20.03
C PHE A 26 -10.43 -21.03 19.96
N ALA A 27 -10.30 -20.27 21.05
CA ALA A 27 -10.48 -18.82 21.06
C ALA A 27 -9.42 -18.13 20.20
N ILE A 28 -8.16 -18.55 20.29
CA ILE A 28 -7.06 -18.02 19.44
C ILE A 28 -7.30 -18.39 17.97
N ALA A 29 -7.68 -19.64 17.69
CA ALA A 29 -7.97 -20.10 16.33
C ALA A 29 -9.15 -19.33 15.71
N ALA A 30 -10.23 -19.13 16.47
CA ALA A 30 -11.38 -18.33 16.05
C ALA A 30 -11.00 -16.87 15.81
N LEU A 31 -10.19 -16.27 16.68
CA LEU A 31 -9.67 -14.92 16.50
C LEU A 31 -8.79 -14.81 15.26
N ALA A 32 -7.90 -15.76 15.03
CA ALA A 32 -7.05 -15.80 13.84
C ALA A 32 -7.87 -15.93 12.55
N ALA A 33 -8.89 -16.80 12.55
CA ALA A 33 -9.81 -16.95 11.43
C ALA A 33 -10.62 -15.66 11.18
N ALA A 34 -11.11 -15.00 12.23
CA ALA A 34 -11.81 -13.74 12.12
C ALA A 34 -10.90 -12.63 11.55
N LEU A 35 -9.66 -12.52 12.04
CA LEU A 35 -8.68 -11.56 11.52
C LEU A 35 -8.34 -11.83 10.05
N TRP A 36 -8.21 -13.10 9.66
CA TRP A 36 -7.98 -13.49 8.28
C TRP A 36 -9.16 -13.09 7.37
N THR A 37 -10.38 -13.39 7.78
CA THR A 37 -11.58 -13.05 7.00
C THR A 37 -11.80 -11.54 6.89
N LEU A 38 -11.43 -10.78 7.94
CA LEU A 38 -11.55 -9.32 8.00
C LEU A 38 -10.30 -8.59 7.50
N SER A 39 -9.29 -9.30 6.99
CA SER A 39 -8.00 -8.70 6.61
C SER A 39 -8.14 -7.56 5.59
N GLU A 40 -8.96 -7.72 4.56
CA GLU A 40 -9.20 -6.66 3.56
C GLU A 40 -9.81 -5.40 4.20
N LEU A 41 -10.80 -5.58 5.08
CA LEU A 41 -11.41 -4.48 5.82
C LEU A 41 -10.40 -3.80 6.75
N LEU A 42 -9.57 -4.57 7.44
CA LEU A 42 -8.53 -4.05 8.34
C LEU A 42 -7.49 -3.24 7.57
N ILE A 43 -7.06 -3.73 6.40
CA ILE A 43 -6.14 -3.01 5.52
C ILE A 43 -6.77 -1.69 5.05
N LEU A 44 -8.05 -1.72 4.67
CA LEU A 44 -8.77 -0.52 4.23
C LEU A 44 -8.91 0.51 5.37
N VAL A 45 -9.26 0.06 6.58
CA VAL A 45 -9.33 0.93 7.77
C VAL A 45 -7.95 1.50 8.10
N PHE A 46 -6.92 0.66 8.09
CA PHE A 46 -5.53 1.11 8.33
C PHE A 46 -5.09 2.13 7.29
N GLY A 47 -5.33 1.87 6.00
CA GLY A 47 -5.06 2.82 4.92
C GLY A 47 -5.81 4.15 5.10
N SER A 48 -7.08 4.09 5.54
CA SER A 48 -7.88 5.28 5.85
C SER A 48 -7.29 6.11 6.99
N ILE A 49 -6.78 5.45 8.04
CA ILE A 49 -6.10 6.12 9.16
C ILE A 49 -4.79 6.77 8.67
N LEU A 50 -3.98 6.05 7.89
CA LEU A 50 -2.76 6.60 7.29
C LEU A 50 -3.07 7.83 6.43
N PHE A 51 -4.06 7.71 5.55
CA PHE A 51 -4.50 8.82 4.70
C PHE A 51 -4.96 10.03 5.53
N ALA A 52 -5.72 9.80 6.60
CA ALA A 52 -6.14 10.87 7.51
C ALA A 52 -4.95 11.58 8.17
N VAL A 53 -3.92 10.83 8.57
CA VAL A 53 -2.70 11.40 9.19
C VAL A 53 -1.89 12.19 8.17
N VAL A 54 -1.73 11.67 6.94
CA VAL A 54 -1.07 12.38 5.82
C VAL A 54 -1.82 13.68 5.50
N LEU A 55 -3.15 13.60 5.37
CA LEU A 55 -3.97 14.75 5.07
C LEU A 55 -3.82 15.85 6.13
N ARG A 56 -3.81 15.47 7.41
CA ARG A 56 -3.55 16.40 8.53
C ARG A 56 -2.10 16.92 8.54
N ALA A 57 -1.12 16.09 8.20
CA ALA A 57 0.28 16.51 8.12
C ALA A 57 0.49 17.59 7.05
N ILE A 58 -0.23 17.51 5.94
CA ILE A 58 -0.21 18.53 4.86
C ILE A 58 -1.07 19.74 5.23
N ALA A 59 -2.23 19.54 5.85
CA ALA A 59 -3.15 20.63 6.21
C ALA A 59 -2.61 21.55 7.31
N GLU A 60 -1.84 21.00 8.27
CA GLU A 60 -1.33 21.77 9.42
C GLU A 60 -0.39 22.92 9.03
N PRO A 61 0.64 22.74 8.17
CA PRO A 61 1.46 23.86 7.70
C PRO A 61 0.65 24.86 6.87
N ILE A 62 -0.32 24.43 6.05
CA ILE A 62 -1.22 25.32 5.30
C ILE A 62 -2.02 26.18 6.27
N ARG A 63 -2.59 25.58 7.31
CA ARG A 63 -3.37 26.29 8.34
C ARG A 63 -2.53 27.34 9.06
N ARG A 64 -1.28 27.01 9.39
CA ARG A 64 -0.36 27.93 10.07
C ARG A 64 0.05 29.11 9.18
N ALA A 65 0.25 28.86 7.88
CA ALA A 65 0.68 29.87 6.94
C ALA A 65 -0.47 30.82 6.49
N THR A 66 -1.70 30.32 6.41
CA THR A 66 -2.81 31.04 5.81
C THR A 66 -3.91 31.46 6.78
N SER A 67 -3.80 31.08 8.06
CA SER A 67 -4.79 31.38 9.12
C SER A 67 -6.23 30.95 8.78
N ILE A 68 -6.40 30.04 7.82
CA ILE A 68 -7.71 29.48 7.43
C ILE A 68 -8.19 28.42 8.44
N GLY A 69 -9.50 28.25 8.54
CA GLY A 69 -10.10 27.25 9.43
C GLY A 69 -9.63 25.82 9.09
N GLU A 70 -9.61 24.94 10.10
CA GLU A 70 -9.13 23.55 9.97
C GLU A 70 -9.80 22.78 8.82
N ARG A 71 -11.13 22.96 8.64
CA ARG A 71 -11.88 22.29 7.57
C ARG A 71 -11.42 22.71 6.17
N TRP A 72 -11.16 24.01 5.99
CA TRP A 72 -10.68 24.55 4.73
C TRP A 72 -9.25 24.12 4.42
N ALA A 73 -8.39 24.06 5.44
CA ALA A 73 -7.04 23.56 5.29
C ALA A 73 -7.02 22.07 4.86
N LEU A 74 -7.92 21.24 5.41
CA LEU A 74 -8.09 19.85 5.00
C LEU A 74 -8.60 19.74 3.54
N LEU A 75 -9.54 20.58 3.13
CA LEU A 75 -10.03 20.60 1.74
C LEU A 75 -8.91 20.99 0.77
N VAL A 76 -8.14 22.03 1.08
CA VAL A 76 -7.00 22.47 0.25
C VAL A 76 -5.94 21.38 0.16
N ALA A 77 -5.62 20.73 1.27
CA ALA A 77 -4.67 19.61 1.30
C ALA A 77 -5.18 18.42 0.47
N GLY A 78 -6.45 18.05 0.61
CA GLY A 78 -7.08 16.99 -0.16
C GLY A 78 -7.10 17.27 -1.66
N LEU A 79 -7.48 18.50 -2.05
CA LEU A 79 -7.44 18.94 -3.43
C LEU A 79 -6.01 18.92 -3.99
N GLY A 80 -5.03 19.36 -3.19
CA GLY A 80 -3.61 19.29 -3.55
C GLY A 80 -3.15 17.86 -3.85
N ILE A 81 -3.54 16.89 -3.02
CA ILE A 81 -3.24 15.46 -3.27
C ILE A 81 -3.88 15.00 -4.58
N ILE A 82 -5.16 15.34 -4.83
CA ILE A 82 -5.87 14.97 -6.06
C ILE A 82 -5.18 15.57 -7.28
N VAL A 83 -4.79 16.84 -7.21
CA VAL A 83 -4.08 17.54 -8.30
C VAL A 83 -2.73 16.85 -8.58
N VAL A 84 -1.95 16.55 -7.55
CA VAL A 84 -0.66 15.85 -7.70
C VAL A 84 -0.88 14.48 -8.34
N LEU A 85 -1.83 13.68 -7.85
CA LEU A 85 -2.17 12.38 -8.42
C LEU A 85 -2.66 12.50 -9.87
N GLY A 86 -3.45 13.51 -10.18
CA GLY A 86 -3.92 13.81 -11.55
C GLY A 86 -2.78 14.15 -12.49
N ILE A 87 -1.83 14.99 -12.07
CA ILE A 87 -0.63 15.30 -12.83
C ILE A 87 0.22 14.04 -13.06
N VAL A 88 0.45 13.27 -12.01
CA VAL A 88 1.17 11.99 -12.09
C VAL A 88 0.49 11.08 -13.11
N SER A 89 -0.82 10.85 -12.98
CA SER A 89 -1.59 9.99 -13.86
C SER A 89 -1.57 10.48 -15.32
N TYR A 90 -1.64 11.79 -15.54
CA TYR A 90 -1.57 12.38 -16.89
C TYR A 90 -0.19 12.19 -17.52
N LEU A 91 0.88 12.48 -16.77
CA LEU A 91 2.25 12.33 -17.26
C LEU A 91 2.60 10.84 -17.53
N PHE A 92 2.07 9.94 -16.74
CA PHE A 92 2.21 8.51 -16.93
C PHE A 92 1.34 7.98 -18.07
N GLY A 93 0.05 8.29 -18.03
CA GLY A 93 -0.92 7.78 -18.99
C GLY A 93 -0.56 8.14 -20.43
N SER A 94 -0.08 9.37 -20.68
CA SER A 94 0.30 9.82 -22.01
C SER A 94 1.55 9.11 -22.58
N LYS A 95 2.47 8.68 -21.72
CA LYS A 95 3.70 8.01 -22.17
C LYS A 95 3.58 6.49 -22.23
N ILE A 96 2.87 5.90 -21.27
CA ILE A 96 2.65 4.45 -21.24
C ILE A 96 1.72 4.02 -22.38
N SER A 97 0.64 4.77 -22.66
CA SER A 97 -0.26 4.42 -23.76
C SER A 97 0.45 4.38 -25.12
N GLY A 98 1.32 5.34 -25.39
CA GLY A 98 2.13 5.33 -26.63
C GLY A 98 3.12 4.16 -26.70
N GLN A 99 3.76 3.79 -25.59
CA GLN A 99 4.71 2.68 -25.53
C GLN A 99 4.02 1.31 -25.58
N LEU A 100 2.86 1.16 -24.91
CA LEU A 100 2.08 -0.08 -24.98
C LEU A 100 1.55 -0.38 -26.38
N VAL A 101 1.10 0.64 -27.11
CA VAL A 101 0.69 0.50 -28.51
C VAL A 101 1.89 0.08 -29.37
N THR A 102 3.04 0.75 -29.21
CA THR A 102 4.27 0.39 -29.96
C THR A 102 4.75 -1.01 -29.63
N ILE A 103 4.67 -1.45 -28.38
CA ILE A 103 5.03 -2.82 -27.97
C ILE A 103 4.02 -3.81 -28.56
N ALA A 104 2.72 -3.53 -28.48
CA ALA A 104 1.68 -4.39 -29.06
C ALA A 104 1.82 -4.55 -30.57
N GLU A 105 2.20 -3.49 -31.30
CA GLU A 105 2.45 -3.52 -32.73
C GLU A 105 3.74 -4.26 -33.10
N ARG A 106 4.80 -4.18 -32.29
CA ARG A 106 6.10 -4.81 -32.55
C ARG A 106 6.23 -6.23 -32.00
N LEU A 107 5.34 -6.63 -31.08
CA LEU A 107 5.38 -7.96 -30.46
C LEU A 107 5.27 -9.11 -31.49
N PRO A 108 4.38 -9.05 -32.51
CA PRO A 108 4.30 -10.07 -33.54
C PRO A 108 5.61 -10.18 -34.37
N ASP A 109 6.16 -9.04 -34.78
CA ASP A 109 7.41 -9.01 -35.59
C ASP A 109 8.62 -9.49 -34.77
N ALA A 110 8.67 -9.16 -33.48
CA ALA A 110 9.71 -9.65 -32.58
C ALA A 110 9.58 -11.16 -32.32
N ALA A 111 8.37 -11.69 -32.18
CA ALA A 111 8.13 -13.13 -32.05
C ALA A 111 8.51 -13.90 -33.29
N ASP A 112 8.21 -13.40 -34.49
CA ASP A 112 8.61 -13.99 -35.78
C ASP A 112 10.11 -13.96 -35.95
N SER A 113 10.78 -12.88 -35.53
CA SER A 113 12.23 -12.75 -35.61
C SER A 113 12.96 -13.72 -34.67
N LEU A 114 12.45 -13.90 -33.45
CA LEU A 114 12.98 -14.86 -32.48
C LEU A 114 12.79 -16.31 -32.92
N THR A 115 11.63 -16.63 -33.50
CA THR A 115 11.35 -17.98 -34.05
C THR A 115 12.29 -18.33 -35.21
N LYS A 116 12.67 -17.36 -36.02
CA LYS A 116 13.64 -17.54 -37.11
C LYS A 116 15.07 -17.73 -36.61
N GLN A 117 15.46 -17.09 -35.51
CA GLN A 117 16.80 -17.16 -34.95
C GLN A 117 17.02 -18.34 -33.99
N MET A 118 15.96 -18.81 -33.36
CA MET A 118 16.00 -19.90 -32.37
C MET A 118 14.86 -20.91 -32.62
N PRO A 119 15.03 -21.85 -33.58
CA PRO A 119 14.01 -22.82 -33.99
C PRO A 119 13.54 -23.80 -32.88
N PHE A 120 14.30 -23.89 -31.79
CA PHE A 120 14.00 -24.75 -30.66
C PHE A 120 13.08 -24.11 -29.61
N LEU A 121 12.79 -22.79 -29.70
CA LEU A 121 11.84 -22.11 -28.85
C LEU A 121 10.46 -22.14 -29.51
N THR A 122 9.61 -23.07 -29.07
CA THR A 122 8.23 -23.23 -29.55
C THR A 122 7.32 -22.13 -29.00
N ILE A 123 7.69 -20.86 -29.29
CA ILE A 123 6.86 -19.67 -28.91
C ILE A 123 5.51 -19.61 -29.66
N PRO A 124 5.36 -20.14 -30.92
CA PRO A 124 4.11 -20.04 -31.66
C PRO A 124 2.92 -20.75 -31.02
N GLU A 125 3.13 -21.84 -30.26
CA GLU A 125 2.01 -22.57 -29.62
C GLU A 125 1.41 -21.80 -28.43
N LEU A 126 2.26 -21.13 -27.64
CA LEU A 126 1.82 -20.28 -26.50
C LEU A 126 1.02 -19.05 -26.97
N LEU A 127 1.32 -18.51 -28.16
CA LEU A 127 0.60 -17.36 -28.73
C LEU A 127 -0.62 -17.77 -29.56
N ARG A 128 -0.63 -18.98 -30.14
CA ARG A 128 -1.78 -19.51 -30.91
C ARG A 128 -2.92 -19.99 -30.03
N ASP A 129 -2.62 -20.48 -28.84
CA ASP A 129 -3.63 -20.94 -27.88
C ASP A 129 -4.28 -19.75 -27.12
N THR A 130 -3.76 -18.52 -27.33
CA THR A 130 -4.39 -17.30 -26.81
C THR A 130 -5.55 -16.93 -27.71
N SER A 131 -6.64 -17.68 -27.58
CA SER A 131 -7.88 -17.34 -28.27
C SER A 131 -8.30 -15.90 -27.91
N ILE A 132 -8.86 -15.16 -28.88
CA ILE A 132 -9.43 -13.81 -28.64
C ILE A 132 -10.33 -13.82 -27.39
N GLY A 133 -11.01 -14.96 -27.12
CA GLY A 133 -11.80 -15.15 -25.91
C GLY A 133 -11.00 -15.14 -24.62
N SER A 134 -9.78 -15.71 -24.58
CA SER A 134 -8.94 -15.67 -23.37
C SER A 134 -8.35 -14.27 -23.13
N LEU A 135 -8.03 -13.54 -24.20
CA LEU A 135 -7.60 -12.14 -24.10
C LEU A 135 -8.73 -11.22 -23.63
N LEU A 136 -9.94 -11.42 -24.16
CA LEU A 136 -11.13 -10.69 -23.70
C LEU A 136 -11.47 -11.02 -22.24
N MET A 137 -11.39 -12.31 -21.85
CA MET A 137 -11.64 -12.73 -20.47
C MET A 137 -10.58 -12.19 -19.52
N SER A 138 -9.32 -12.16 -19.93
CA SER A 138 -8.22 -11.50 -19.19
C SER A 138 -8.46 -10.00 -19.07
N ALA A 139 -8.79 -9.32 -20.17
CA ALA A 139 -9.10 -7.89 -20.14
C ALA A 139 -10.30 -7.57 -19.25
N PHE A 140 -11.33 -8.44 -19.24
CA PHE A 140 -12.49 -8.30 -18.37
C PHE A 140 -12.13 -8.52 -16.89
N SER A 141 -11.28 -9.52 -16.58
CA SER A 141 -10.81 -9.77 -15.21
C SER A 141 -9.90 -8.62 -14.69
N TRP A 142 -9.06 -8.06 -15.56
CA TRP A 142 -8.29 -6.85 -15.24
C TRP A 142 -9.21 -5.64 -14.99
N GLY A 143 -10.26 -5.50 -15.79
CA GLY A 143 -11.26 -4.45 -15.62
C GLY A 143 -11.95 -4.52 -14.27
N THR A 144 -12.41 -5.71 -13.86
CA THR A 144 -13.04 -5.90 -12.54
C THR A 144 -12.09 -5.69 -11.38
N THR A 145 -10.83 -6.13 -11.52
CA THR A 145 -9.79 -5.93 -10.50
C THR A 145 -9.45 -4.43 -10.34
N ILE A 146 -9.28 -3.70 -11.44
CA ILE A 146 -9.04 -2.26 -11.43
C ILE A 146 -10.24 -1.52 -10.84
N PHE A 147 -11.46 -1.91 -11.20
CA PHE A 147 -12.67 -1.28 -10.67
C PHE A 147 -12.81 -1.52 -9.16
N GLY A 148 -12.52 -2.73 -8.68
CA GLY A 148 -12.47 -3.07 -7.26
C GLY A 148 -11.41 -2.26 -6.50
N ALA A 149 -10.21 -2.13 -7.06
CA ALA A 149 -9.14 -1.32 -6.48
C ALA A 149 -9.51 0.17 -6.42
N LEU A 150 -10.10 0.73 -7.47
CA LEU A 150 -10.58 2.11 -7.49
C LEU A 150 -11.69 2.33 -6.47
N PHE A 151 -12.63 1.41 -6.36
CA PHE A 151 -13.69 1.48 -5.35
C PHE A 151 -13.12 1.48 -3.94
N SER A 152 -12.20 0.55 -3.64
CA SER A 152 -11.50 0.48 -2.35
C SER A 152 -10.73 1.77 -2.05
N LEU A 153 -10.07 2.35 -3.05
CA LEU A 153 -9.36 3.63 -2.92
C LEU A 153 -10.32 4.77 -2.58
N VAL A 154 -11.47 4.86 -3.26
CA VAL A 154 -12.49 5.88 -2.97
C VAL A 154 -13.02 5.73 -1.55
N VAL A 155 -13.36 4.50 -1.13
CA VAL A 155 -13.81 4.21 0.25
C VAL A 155 -12.74 4.61 1.26
N MET A 156 -11.47 4.27 1.00
CA MET A 156 -10.34 4.62 1.86
C MET A 156 -10.16 6.14 1.98
N ILE A 157 -10.26 6.88 0.87
CA ILE A 157 -10.16 8.35 0.86
C ILE A 157 -11.32 8.96 1.65
N VAL A 158 -12.55 8.54 1.37
CA VAL A 158 -13.75 9.07 2.05
C VAL A 158 -13.66 8.81 3.56
N ALA A 159 -13.39 7.56 3.97
CA ALA A 159 -13.22 7.21 5.36
C ALA A 159 -12.08 8.00 6.02
N GLY A 160 -10.94 8.14 5.33
CA GLY A 160 -9.80 8.91 5.82
C GLY A 160 -10.11 10.40 5.99
N VAL A 161 -10.86 11.01 5.09
CA VAL A 161 -11.34 12.40 5.24
C VAL A 161 -12.23 12.53 6.47
N TYR A 162 -13.18 11.60 6.68
CA TYR A 162 -14.04 11.60 7.87
C TYR A 162 -13.22 11.48 9.16
N ILE A 163 -12.23 10.59 9.20
CA ILE A 163 -11.32 10.44 10.33
C ILE A 163 -10.49 11.72 10.53
N ALA A 164 -10.02 12.33 9.45
CA ALA A 164 -9.23 13.56 9.51
C ALA A 164 -10.02 14.74 10.07
N ILE A 165 -11.31 14.87 9.76
CA ILE A 165 -12.17 15.94 10.26
C ILE A 165 -12.36 15.83 11.78
N ASN A 166 -12.66 14.64 12.30
CA ASN A 166 -12.97 14.43 13.71
C ASN A 166 -12.27 13.19 14.31
N PRO A 167 -10.95 13.16 14.45
CA PRO A 167 -10.20 11.98 14.90
C PRO A 167 -10.57 11.55 16.32
N LEU A 168 -10.92 12.52 17.19
CA LEU A 168 -11.25 12.25 18.59
C LEU A 168 -12.50 11.37 18.76
N ILE A 169 -13.44 11.40 17.82
CA ILE A 169 -14.63 10.54 17.87
C ILE A 169 -14.19 9.08 17.74
N TYR A 170 -13.30 8.78 16.80
CA TYR A 170 -12.82 7.41 16.54
C TYR A 170 -11.92 6.91 17.65
N VAL A 171 -10.99 7.75 18.14
CA VAL A 171 -10.11 7.41 19.26
C VAL A 171 -10.93 7.12 20.52
N ARG A 172 -11.88 7.99 20.86
CA ARG A 172 -12.75 7.78 22.04
C ARG A 172 -13.65 6.55 21.88
N GLY A 173 -14.17 6.30 20.67
CA GLY A 173 -14.95 5.11 20.37
C GLY A 173 -14.13 3.84 20.60
N PHE A 174 -12.90 3.79 20.09
CA PHE A 174 -12.00 2.67 20.27
C PHE A 174 -11.61 2.44 21.73
N VAL A 175 -11.26 3.50 22.46
CA VAL A 175 -10.90 3.43 23.89
C VAL A 175 -12.06 2.88 24.75
N ARG A 176 -13.32 3.15 24.38
CA ARG A 176 -14.50 2.63 25.11
C ARG A 176 -14.65 1.11 25.06
N LEU A 177 -14.03 0.43 24.08
CA LEU A 177 -14.04 -1.03 23.98
C LEU A 177 -13.25 -1.71 25.11
N PHE A 178 -12.42 -0.96 25.83
CA PHE A 178 -11.56 -1.49 26.87
C PHE A 178 -12.12 -1.21 28.29
N PRO A 179 -11.74 -2.05 29.27
CA PRO A 179 -12.13 -1.85 30.66
C PRO A 179 -11.74 -0.45 31.18
N SER A 180 -12.57 0.11 32.09
CA SER A 180 -12.39 1.48 32.58
C SER A 180 -11.00 1.75 33.19
N GLY A 181 -10.41 0.77 33.87
CA GLY A 181 -9.10 0.92 34.51
C GLY A 181 -7.88 1.02 33.55
N THR A 182 -8.07 0.67 32.26
CA THR A 182 -6.98 0.71 31.25
C THR A 182 -7.17 1.82 30.21
N ARG A 183 -8.30 2.51 30.23
CA ARG A 183 -8.66 3.51 29.20
C ARG A 183 -7.69 4.65 29.09
N ASP A 184 -7.21 5.16 30.21
CA ASP A 184 -6.28 6.29 30.22
C ASP A 184 -4.92 5.89 29.62
N GLN A 185 -4.43 4.70 29.96
CA GLN A 185 -3.19 4.18 29.40
C GLN A 185 -3.30 3.94 27.89
N ILE A 186 -4.41 3.35 27.43
CA ILE A 186 -4.65 3.12 25.99
C ILE A 186 -4.79 4.45 25.26
N SER A 187 -5.50 5.43 25.83
CA SER A 187 -5.63 6.76 25.25
C SER A 187 -4.28 7.45 25.11
N ALA A 188 -3.42 7.38 26.13
CA ALA A 188 -2.05 7.92 26.09
C ALA A 188 -1.23 7.22 24.98
N THR A 189 -1.23 5.89 24.93
CA THR A 189 -0.52 5.11 23.92
C THR A 189 -0.99 5.45 22.50
N LEU A 190 -2.30 5.60 22.26
CA LEU A 190 -2.84 6.00 20.96
C LEU A 190 -2.41 7.41 20.57
N ASN A 191 -2.36 8.34 21.50
CA ASN A 191 -1.86 9.69 21.26
C ASN A 191 -0.37 9.67 20.88
N ASP A 192 0.45 8.93 21.61
CA ASP A 192 1.88 8.82 21.34
C ASP A 192 2.13 8.16 19.99
N ALA A 193 1.41 7.08 19.67
CA ALA A 193 1.44 6.43 18.35
C ALA A 193 1.02 7.39 17.24
N GLY A 194 -0.04 8.18 17.44
CA GLY A 194 -0.49 9.18 16.49
C GLY A 194 0.54 10.30 16.25
N HIS A 195 1.22 10.75 17.30
CA HIS A 195 2.32 11.73 17.19
C HIS A 195 3.56 11.15 16.50
N ALA A 196 3.93 9.91 16.80
CA ALA A 196 5.03 9.22 16.15
C ALA A 196 4.74 9.03 14.64
N LEU A 197 3.55 8.55 14.30
CA LEU A 197 3.11 8.34 12.92
C LEU A 197 3.09 9.66 12.11
N ARG A 198 2.58 10.73 12.69
CA ARG A 198 2.58 12.05 12.05
C ARG A 198 4.00 12.55 11.76
N ARG A 199 4.92 12.40 12.71
CA ARG A 199 6.34 12.80 12.52
C ARG A 199 7.00 11.96 11.43
N TRP A 200 6.77 10.65 11.47
CA TRP A 200 7.31 9.73 10.49
C TRP A 200 6.78 10.03 9.08
N LEU A 201 5.46 10.17 8.92
CA LEU A 201 4.87 10.52 7.63
C LEU A 201 5.30 11.89 7.12
N GLY A 202 5.46 12.88 8.01
CA GLY A 202 6.01 14.17 7.63
C GLY A 202 7.45 14.09 7.10
N ALA A 203 8.30 13.32 7.76
CA ALA A 203 9.67 13.05 7.29
C ALA A 203 9.66 12.27 5.95
N GLN A 204 8.75 11.31 5.80
CA GLN A 204 8.61 10.54 4.56
C GLN A 204 8.19 11.42 3.38
N LEU A 205 7.24 12.34 3.57
CA LEU A 205 6.85 13.30 2.52
C LEU A 205 8.03 14.19 2.10
N ILE A 206 8.86 14.62 3.05
CA ILE A 206 10.08 15.38 2.75
C ILE A 206 11.06 14.51 1.96
N ALA A 207 11.28 13.26 2.38
CA ALA A 207 12.14 12.32 1.65
C ALA A 207 11.67 12.10 0.21
N MET A 208 10.35 11.92 -0.01
CA MET A 208 9.75 11.80 -1.34
C MET A 208 10.07 13.01 -2.25
N ILE A 209 9.98 14.23 -1.70
CA ILE A 209 10.30 15.46 -2.45
C ILE A 209 11.79 15.51 -2.78
N ILE A 210 12.65 15.20 -1.81
CA ILE A 210 14.12 15.23 -2.00
C ILE A 210 14.54 14.22 -3.04
N VAL A 211 14.13 12.95 -2.88
CA VAL A 211 14.48 11.85 -3.81
C VAL A 211 13.93 12.11 -5.21
N GLY A 212 12.65 12.50 -5.30
CA GLY A 212 12.04 12.83 -6.58
C GLY A 212 12.74 13.98 -7.31
N THR A 213 13.14 15.02 -6.57
CA THR A 213 13.88 16.17 -7.13
C THR A 213 15.28 15.78 -7.56
N LEU A 214 16.04 15.06 -6.71
CA LEU A 214 17.39 14.63 -7.02
C LEU A 214 17.44 13.72 -8.25
N ILE A 215 16.54 12.73 -8.32
CA ILE A 215 16.46 11.83 -9.48
C ILE A 215 16.00 12.60 -10.72
N GLY A 216 14.97 13.44 -10.62
CA GLY A 216 14.48 14.22 -11.75
C GLY A 216 15.52 15.18 -12.31
N VAL A 217 16.21 15.93 -11.45
CA VAL A 217 17.29 16.85 -11.86
C VAL A 217 18.50 16.06 -12.39
N GLY A 218 18.91 14.99 -11.71
CA GLY A 218 20.03 14.16 -12.15
C GLY A 218 19.83 13.59 -13.53
N LEU A 219 18.64 13.01 -13.81
CA LEU A 219 18.29 12.49 -15.13
C LEU A 219 18.18 13.59 -16.20
N ALA A 220 17.70 14.78 -15.82
CA ALA A 220 17.63 15.93 -16.74
C ALA A 220 19.03 16.41 -17.15
N VAL A 221 20.01 16.45 -16.22
CA VAL A 221 21.41 16.82 -16.50
C VAL A 221 22.08 15.81 -17.42
N VAL A 222 21.78 14.52 -17.25
CA VAL A 222 22.31 13.45 -18.13
C VAL A 222 21.60 13.41 -19.51
N GLY A 223 20.52 14.21 -19.69
CA GLY A 223 19.80 14.28 -20.97
C GLY A 223 18.78 13.16 -21.17
N VAL A 224 18.40 12.42 -20.12
CA VAL A 224 17.42 11.34 -20.21
C VAL A 224 16.04 11.91 -20.56
N PRO A 225 15.36 11.41 -21.61
CA PRO A 225 14.03 11.85 -21.95
C PRO A 225 13.05 11.54 -20.81
N SER A 226 12.13 12.48 -20.53
CA SER A 226 11.12 12.35 -19.47
C SER A 226 11.68 12.33 -18.03
N ALA A 227 12.84 12.94 -17.80
CA ALA A 227 13.50 13.04 -16.49
C ALA A 227 12.56 13.49 -15.36
N LEU A 228 11.71 14.49 -15.60
CA LEU A 228 10.72 14.97 -14.62
C LEU A 228 9.69 13.89 -14.26
N ALA A 229 9.20 13.14 -15.23
CA ALA A 229 8.25 12.07 -14.98
C ALA A 229 8.91 10.94 -14.16
N LEU A 230 10.14 10.53 -14.52
CA LEU A 230 10.90 9.51 -13.79
C LEU A 230 11.22 9.96 -12.35
N GLY A 231 11.60 11.23 -12.17
CA GLY A 231 11.82 11.81 -10.85
C GLY A 231 10.54 11.80 -9.99
N LEU A 232 9.40 12.16 -10.58
CA LEU A 232 8.12 12.14 -9.88
C LEU A 232 7.71 10.72 -9.49
N ILE A 233 7.94 9.73 -10.37
CA ILE A 233 7.72 8.30 -10.08
C ILE A 233 8.56 7.86 -8.89
N ALA A 234 9.85 8.12 -8.97
CA ALA A 234 10.78 7.74 -7.93
C ALA A 234 10.41 8.40 -6.59
N GLY A 235 10.01 9.69 -6.61
CA GLY A 235 9.53 10.40 -5.44
C GLY A 235 8.27 9.79 -4.84
N VAL A 236 7.28 9.41 -5.66
CA VAL A 236 6.05 8.77 -5.17
C VAL A 236 6.34 7.34 -4.69
N ALA A 237 7.17 6.59 -5.40
CA ALA A 237 7.56 5.23 -5.02
C ALA A 237 8.36 5.20 -3.71
N GLU A 238 9.07 6.29 -3.37
CA GLU A 238 9.80 6.47 -2.10
C GLU A 238 8.87 6.46 -0.88
N PHE A 239 7.53 6.58 -1.07
CA PHE A 239 6.58 6.38 0.03
C PHE A 239 6.81 5.04 0.75
N VAL A 240 7.25 4.03 0.04
CA VAL A 240 7.77 2.78 0.61
C VAL A 240 9.30 2.83 0.57
N PRO A 241 9.97 3.02 1.73
CA PRO A 241 11.43 3.07 1.79
C PRO A 241 12.06 1.85 1.10
N ILE A 242 13.16 2.04 0.38
CA ILE A 242 13.90 1.01 -0.37
C ILE A 242 13.28 0.70 -1.76
N ILE A 243 11.97 0.68 -1.91
CA ILE A 243 11.31 0.38 -3.19
C ILE A 243 11.45 1.55 -4.17
N GLY A 244 11.38 2.79 -3.68
CA GLY A 244 11.47 3.99 -4.49
C GLY A 244 12.74 4.08 -5.35
N PRO A 245 13.95 4.01 -4.76
CA PRO A 245 15.19 4.04 -5.52
C PRO A 245 15.32 2.89 -6.52
N VAL A 246 14.86 1.69 -6.18
CA VAL A 246 14.91 0.52 -7.07
C VAL A 246 14.00 0.70 -8.28
N ILE A 247 12.74 1.12 -8.07
CA ILE A 247 11.79 1.39 -9.15
C ILE A 247 12.26 2.58 -10.02
N GLY A 248 12.88 3.59 -9.43
CA GLY A 248 13.44 4.73 -10.18
C GLY A 248 14.68 4.39 -10.97
N ALA A 249 15.56 3.51 -10.45
CA ALA A 249 16.80 3.12 -11.09
C ALA A 249 16.60 2.22 -12.32
N ILE A 250 15.63 1.29 -12.31
CA ILE A 250 15.40 0.36 -13.42
C ILE A 250 15.10 1.08 -14.74
N PRO A 251 14.12 1.99 -14.83
CA PRO A 251 13.86 2.73 -16.08
C PRO A 251 15.02 3.65 -16.48
N ALA A 252 15.72 4.23 -15.48
CA ALA A 252 16.85 5.09 -15.74
C ALA A 252 18.02 4.34 -16.38
N LEU A 253 18.35 3.13 -15.88
CA LEU A 253 19.38 2.27 -16.44
C LEU A 253 19.02 1.77 -17.85
N LEU A 254 17.76 1.39 -18.07
CA LEU A 254 17.29 0.95 -19.38
C LEU A 254 17.37 2.08 -20.42
N LEU A 255 17.04 3.31 -20.05
CA LEU A 255 17.09 4.47 -20.94
C LEU A 255 18.52 5.00 -21.13
N ALA A 256 19.44 4.79 -20.18
CA ALA A 256 20.84 5.18 -20.31
C ALA A 256 21.67 4.19 -21.14
N SER A 257 21.14 2.99 -21.39
CA SER A 257 21.80 1.95 -22.20
C SER A 257 21.42 2.00 -23.68
N THR A 258 20.48 2.87 -24.06
CA THR A 258 20.07 3.11 -25.47
C THR A 258 20.63 4.41 -26.02
#